data_15d8ca888c4f09e13268f09adce627fa
#
_entry.id   15d8ca888c4f09e13268f09adce627fa
#
_cell.length_a   1.000
_cell.length_b   1.000
_cell.length_c   1.000
_cell.angle_alpha   90.00
_cell.angle_beta   90.00
_cell.angle_gamma   90.00
#
_symmetry.space_group_name_H-M   'P 1'
#
loop_
_entity.id
_entity.type
_entity.pdbx_description
1 polymer ?
#
loop_
_entity_poly.entity_id
_entity_poly.type
_entity_poly.pdbx_seq_one_letter_code
_entity_poly.pdbx_strand_id
1 'polypeptide(L)'
;MARGAMHNASSVAHPPVGHGEARMRAFAYLTGITIGLIDGVLAIHVWSAGFAHAICFFIAALSLPSLLSAILTPSLSEHIGRRIPNCVGALTLAAGSLVIASTCAVAVGAGGSGVGVVVAYCIGYALLGLGYGALWSLLPRMAHELSLRGHARLVPRANSLLGVGGGVGIALGFVHGVGPLLPSVTLVGFSLALLIAASLLPESPAWYASKGREVDAFLALKSLHGALEASVEIDHVRLDAEMAREQHPLHLRDVAIPQVRSALATALAHVCVQEAPLVVAVIIFTPALLAGVGADGWMQLTFATGVVLIALATLTAVSRVGTHRFLRASLGSVGAVLSSMIGVAVFSVNGEIGPVAMLIVALLMMAAQRIWIYPACHGAIDPRIPPWLVTWQRQEVITLNVVARTFALILGGFTVFLPGGVALGVYFVLQCIALILLLVRLPHEYAE
;
A
#
# COMPACT_ATOMS: atom_id res chain seq x y z
N MET A 1 -24.50 12.46 -50.42
CA MET A 1 -24.90 11.22 -49.70
C MET A 1 -23.68 10.43 -49.28
N ALA A 2 -22.89 10.89 -48.29
CA ALA A 2 -21.69 10.17 -47.81
C ALA A 2 -21.29 10.65 -46.39
N ARG A 3 -22.26 10.88 -45.49
CA ARG A 3 -22.03 11.28 -44.06
C ARG A 3 -22.75 10.39 -43.03
N GLY A 4 -23.28 9.24 -43.45
CA GLY A 4 -24.10 8.37 -42.60
C GLY A 4 -23.47 7.06 -42.13
N ALA A 5 -22.20 6.77 -42.45
CA ALA A 5 -21.61 5.45 -42.21
C ALA A 5 -20.50 5.36 -41.14
N MET A 6 -20.25 6.43 -40.37
CA MET A 6 -19.17 6.46 -39.34
C MET A 6 -19.64 6.43 -37.89
N HIS A 7 -20.89 6.08 -37.61
CA HIS A 7 -21.41 6.16 -36.22
C HIS A 7 -21.80 4.83 -35.60
N ASN A 8 -21.41 3.68 -36.18
CA ASN A 8 -21.77 2.35 -35.64
C ASN A 8 -20.57 1.42 -35.34
N ALA A 9 -19.41 1.97 -35.03
CA ALA A 9 -18.20 1.18 -34.67
C ALA A 9 -17.85 1.22 -33.17
N SER A 10 -18.79 1.43 -32.27
CA SER A 10 -18.52 1.58 -30.83
C SER A 10 -19.19 0.57 -29.90
N SER A 11 -19.65 -0.56 -30.38
CA SER A 11 -20.02 -1.69 -29.52
C SER A 11 -19.14 -2.91 -29.82
N VAL A 12 -17.83 -2.76 -29.70
CA VAL A 12 -16.98 -3.92 -29.55
C VAL A 12 -17.28 -4.46 -28.15
N ALA A 13 -18.11 -5.50 -28.11
CA ALA A 13 -18.36 -6.27 -26.89
C ALA A 13 -16.98 -6.66 -26.34
N HIS A 14 -16.63 -6.13 -25.15
CA HIS A 14 -15.40 -6.54 -24.50
C HIS A 14 -15.45 -8.06 -24.34
N PRO A 15 -14.45 -8.80 -24.80
CA PRO A 15 -14.41 -10.24 -24.62
C PRO A 15 -14.56 -10.56 -23.13
N PRO A 16 -15.21 -11.66 -22.76
CA PRO A 16 -15.40 -12.03 -21.35
C PRO A 16 -14.03 -12.07 -20.67
N VAL A 17 -13.92 -11.41 -19.53
CA VAL A 17 -12.71 -11.33 -18.73
C VAL A 17 -12.13 -12.74 -18.56
N GLY A 18 -10.92 -12.98 -19.05
CA GLY A 18 -10.29 -14.29 -18.97
C GLY A 18 -10.16 -14.74 -17.50
N HIS A 19 -10.31 -16.04 -17.24
CA HIS A 19 -10.21 -16.58 -15.87
C HIS A 19 -8.91 -16.20 -15.16
N GLY A 20 -7.82 -16.00 -15.89
CA GLY A 20 -6.52 -15.58 -15.36
C GLY A 20 -6.52 -14.15 -14.83
N GLU A 21 -7.18 -13.25 -15.53
CA GLU A 21 -7.30 -11.85 -15.12
C GLU A 21 -8.15 -11.71 -13.85
N ALA A 22 -9.23 -12.49 -13.75
CA ALA A 22 -10.05 -12.55 -12.54
C ALA A 22 -9.24 -13.05 -11.33
N ARG A 23 -8.36 -14.05 -11.51
CA ARG A 23 -7.45 -14.54 -10.45
C ARG A 23 -6.47 -13.47 -10.01
N MET A 24 -5.87 -12.74 -10.96
CA MET A 24 -4.95 -11.64 -10.64
C MET A 24 -5.66 -10.51 -9.89
N ARG A 25 -6.87 -10.13 -10.29
CA ARG A 25 -7.68 -9.14 -9.57
C ARG A 25 -8.00 -9.61 -8.15
N ALA A 26 -8.43 -10.86 -7.98
CA ALA A 26 -8.73 -11.43 -6.68
C ALA A 26 -7.49 -11.43 -5.77
N PHE A 27 -6.35 -11.86 -6.28
CA PHE A 27 -5.07 -11.82 -5.56
C PHE A 27 -4.69 -10.40 -5.12
N ALA A 28 -4.77 -9.42 -6.04
CA ALA A 28 -4.42 -8.03 -5.73
C ALA A 28 -5.35 -7.43 -4.64
N TYR A 29 -6.65 -7.69 -4.73
CA TYR A 29 -7.62 -7.18 -3.76
C TYR A 29 -7.46 -7.84 -2.40
N LEU A 30 -7.28 -9.16 -2.37
CA LEU A 30 -6.97 -9.88 -1.14
C LEU A 30 -5.67 -9.40 -0.50
N THR A 31 -4.63 -9.14 -1.30
CA THR A 31 -3.37 -8.56 -0.80
C THR A 31 -3.64 -7.22 -0.12
N GLY A 32 -4.39 -6.31 -0.76
CA GLY A 32 -4.74 -5.01 -0.18
C GLY A 32 -5.49 -5.14 1.15
N ILE A 33 -6.54 -5.96 1.19
CA ILE A 33 -7.35 -6.16 2.41
C ILE A 33 -6.51 -6.82 3.52
N THR A 34 -5.74 -7.87 3.20
CA THR A 34 -4.93 -8.59 4.20
C THR A 34 -3.88 -7.68 4.83
N ILE A 35 -3.19 -6.88 4.01
CA ILE A 35 -2.20 -5.91 4.50
C ILE A 35 -2.88 -4.85 5.38
N GLY A 36 -4.06 -4.35 4.98
CA GLY A 36 -4.84 -3.44 5.80
C GLY A 36 -5.26 -4.06 7.14
N LEU A 37 -5.67 -5.33 7.14
CA LEU A 37 -5.98 -6.06 8.37
C LEU A 37 -4.78 -6.14 9.32
N ILE A 38 -3.54 -6.27 8.81
CA ILE A 38 -2.32 -6.21 9.63
C ILE A 38 -2.25 -4.86 10.36
N ASP A 39 -2.50 -3.75 9.64
CA ASP A 39 -2.51 -2.41 10.23
C ASP A 39 -3.61 -2.30 11.32
N GLY A 40 -4.80 -2.85 11.08
CA GLY A 40 -5.90 -2.88 12.04
C GLY A 40 -5.61 -3.73 13.27
N VAL A 41 -5.04 -4.92 13.10
CA VAL A 41 -4.61 -5.79 14.21
C VAL A 41 -3.54 -5.09 15.04
N LEU A 42 -2.55 -4.48 14.39
CA LEU A 42 -1.51 -3.70 15.07
C LEU A 42 -2.11 -2.53 15.86
N ALA A 43 -3.08 -1.81 15.29
CA ALA A 43 -3.78 -0.72 15.97
C ALA A 43 -4.44 -1.17 17.27
N ILE A 44 -5.12 -2.31 17.26
CA ILE A 44 -5.76 -2.88 18.45
C ILE A 44 -4.73 -3.39 19.47
N HIS A 45 -3.60 -3.96 19.03
CA HIS A 45 -2.52 -4.33 19.95
C HIS A 45 -1.86 -3.10 20.57
N VAL A 46 -1.62 -2.03 19.80
CA VAL A 46 -1.10 -0.75 20.31
C VAL A 46 -2.07 -0.16 21.34
N TRP A 47 -3.38 -0.19 21.07
CA TRP A 47 -4.40 0.27 21.99
C TRP A 47 -4.47 -0.56 23.28
N SER A 48 -4.38 -1.91 23.18
CA SER A 48 -4.53 -2.82 24.31
C SER A 48 -3.25 -2.99 25.15
N ALA A 49 -2.10 -2.69 24.57
CA ALA A 49 -0.79 -3.07 25.13
C ALA A 49 -0.32 -2.14 26.25
N GLY A 50 -1.02 -1.36 26.93
CA GLY A 50 -0.67 -0.60 28.15
C GLY A 50 0.82 -0.22 28.42
N PHE A 51 1.76 -0.75 27.60
CA PHE A 51 3.20 -0.65 27.74
C PHE A 51 3.80 0.01 26.50
N ALA A 52 4.15 1.27 26.61
CA ALA A 52 4.78 2.04 25.53
C ALA A 52 5.99 1.34 24.88
N HIS A 53 6.80 0.62 25.63
CA HIS A 53 7.98 -0.10 25.12
C HIS A 53 7.61 -1.28 24.19
N ALA A 54 6.52 -2.01 24.47
CA ALA A 54 6.10 -3.13 23.63
C ALA A 54 5.68 -2.65 22.24
N ILE A 55 5.13 -1.45 22.12
CA ILE A 55 4.75 -0.83 20.85
C ILE A 55 5.97 -0.67 19.92
N CYS A 56 7.08 -0.17 20.46
CA CYS A 56 8.32 -0.01 19.70
C CYS A 56 8.83 -1.35 19.16
N PHE A 57 8.76 -2.42 19.97
CA PHE A 57 9.17 -3.76 19.54
C PHE A 57 8.27 -4.30 18.43
N PHE A 58 6.94 -4.12 18.52
CA PHE A 58 6.00 -4.59 17.50
C PHE A 58 6.20 -3.84 16.17
N ILE A 59 6.38 -2.52 16.23
CA ILE A 59 6.65 -1.70 15.06
C ILE A 59 7.97 -2.10 14.42
N ALA A 60 9.04 -2.25 15.21
CA ALA A 60 10.34 -2.66 14.70
C ALA A 60 10.29 -4.09 14.11
N ALA A 61 9.59 -5.02 14.78
CA ALA A 61 9.44 -6.38 14.33
C ALA A 61 8.64 -6.49 13.01
N LEU A 62 7.67 -5.62 12.76
CA LEU A 62 6.96 -5.55 11.49
C LEU A 62 7.80 -4.83 10.41
N SER A 63 8.38 -3.69 10.76
CA SER A 63 8.97 -2.76 9.81
C SER A 63 10.30 -3.22 9.26
N LEU A 64 11.23 -3.71 10.10
CA LEU A 64 12.57 -4.12 9.65
C LEU A 64 12.53 -5.32 8.69
N PRO A 65 11.81 -6.43 9.00
CA PRO A 65 11.68 -7.53 8.06
C PRO A 65 10.93 -7.14 6.78
N SER A 66 9.95 -6.24 6.85
CA SER A 66 9.24 -5.76 5.66
C SER A 66 10.15 -4.99 4.72
N LEU A 67 11.02 -4.13 5.26
CA LEU A 67 12.02 -3.40 4.50
C LEU A 67 13.02 -4.35 3.85
N LEU A 68 13.57 -5.29 4.62
CA LEU A 68 14.52 -6.28 4.13
C LEU A 68 13.91 -7.11 2.99
N SER A 69 12.70 -7.61 3.20
CA SER A 69 11.97 -8.39 2.22
C SER A 69 11.65 -7.58 0.95
N ALA A 70 11.23 -6.32 1.08
CA ALA A 70 10.93 -5.46 -0.06
C ALA A 70 12.16 -5.17 -0.94
N ILE A 71 13.35 -5.11 -0.35
CA ILE A 71 14.61 -4.90 -1.09
C ILE A 71 15.08 -6.21 -1.74
N LEU A 72 15.00 -7.33 -1.04
CA LEU A 72 15.55 -8.60 -1.53
C LEU A 72 14.64 -9.32 -2.53
N THR A 73 13.31 -9.23 -2.34
CA THR A 73 12.34 -10.02 -3.12
C THR A 73 12.34 -9.68 -4.62
N PRO A 74 12.43 -8.42 -5.07
CA PRO A 74 12.53 -8.11 -6.49
C PRO A 74 13.73 -8.79 -7.17
N SER A 75 14.92 -8.72 -6.55
CA SER A 75 16.13 -9.38 -7.06
C SER A 75 15.99 -10.91 -7.10
N LEU A 76 15.48 -11.50 -6.01
CA LEU A 76 15.24 -12.94 -5.93
C LEU A 76 14.26 -13.41 -7.00
N SER A 77 13.20 -12.64 -7.26
CA SER A 77 12.17 -12.94 -8.24
C SER A 77 12.69 -12.98 -9.68
N GLU A 78 13.79 -12.28 -10.00
CA GLU A 78 14.47 -12.39 -11.31
C GLU A 78 15.08 -13.78 -11.52
N HIS A 79 15.54 -14.43 -10.47
CA HIS A 79 16.20 -15.74 -10.57
C HIS A 79 15.21 -16.89 -10.55
N ILE A 80 14.24 -16.89 -9.63
CA ILE A 80 13.37 -18.05 -9.36
C ILE A 80 11.93 -17.89 -9.90
N GLY A 81 11.61 -16.77 -10.54
CA GLY A 81 10.25 -16.45 -11.01
C GLY A 81 9.47 -15.61 -10.03
N ARG A 82 8.26 -15.19 -10.46
CA ARG A 82 7.39 -14.30 -9.65
C ARG A 82 6.46 -15.07 -8.73
N ARG A 83 6.03 -16.27 -9.15
CA ARG A 83 5.06 -17.09 -8.44
C ARG A 83 5.58 -17.58 -7.09
N ILE A 84 6.81 -18.10 -7.05
CA ILE A 84 7.39 -18.69 -5.84
C ILE A 84 7.52 -17.64 -4.73
N PRO A 85 8.13 -16.46 -4.93
CA PRO A 85 8.21 -15.43 -3.90
C PRO A 85 6.84 -14.94 -3.41
N ASN A 86 5.83 -14.87 -4.29
CA ASN A 86 4.45 -14.53 -3.89
C ASN A 86 3.84 -15.61 -2.99
N CYS A 87 4.04 -16.89 -3.31
CA CYS A 87 3.56 -17.99 -2.46
C CYS A 87 4.29 -18.00 -1.11
N VAL A 88 5.62 -17.78 -1.09
CA VAL A 88 6.40 -17.69 0.15
C VAL A 88 5.96 -16.49 0.98
N GLY A 89 5.74 -15.32 0.35
CA GLY A 89 5.22 -14.14 1.03
C GLY A 89 3.84 -14.36 1.64
N ALA A 90 2.92 -15.01 0.92
CA ALA A 90 1.60 -15.36 1.44
C ALA A 90 1.68 -16.40 2.57
N LEU A 91 2.60 -17.37 2.47
CA LEU A 91 2.83 -18.37 3.51
C LEU A 91 3.37 -17.73 4.80
N THR A 92 4.33 -16.80 4.69
CA THR A 92 4.85 -16.08 5.85
C THR A 92 3.79 -15.20 6.50
N LEU A 93 2.88 -14.59 5.73
CA LEU A 93 1.71 -13.90 6.28
C LEU A 93 0.78 -14.86 7.04
N ALA A 94 0.48 -16.02 6.46
CA ALA A 94 -0.38 -17.02 7.11
C ALA A 94 0.26 -17.56 8.40
N ALA A 95 1.55 -17.86 8.38
CA ALA A 95 2.28 -18.31 9.57
C ALA A 95 2.34 -17.22 10.65
N GLY A 96 2.65 -15.97 10.27
CA GLY A 96 2.70 -14.84 11.21
C GLY A 96 1.34 -14.54 11.84
N SER A 97 0.27 -14.55 11.04
CA SER A 97 -1.09 -14.34 11.53
C SER A 97 -1.53 -15.45 12.51
N LEU A 98 -1.16 -16.71 12.24
CA LEU A 98 -1.44 -17.82 13.13
C LEU A 98 -0.69 -17.69 14.47
N VAL A 99 0.58 -17.28 14.44
CA VAL A 99 1.36 -17.01 15.66
C VAL A 99 0.71 -15.89 16.49
N ILE A 100 0.28 -14.80 15.85
CA ILE A 100 -0.39 -13.70 16.55
C ILE A 100 -1.71 -14.16 17.14
N ALA A 101 -2.57 -14.85 16.38
CA ALA A 101 -3.86 -15.31 16.87
C ALA A 101 -3.72 -16.30 18.03
N SER A 102 -2.78 -17.25 17.97
CA SER A 102 -2.51 -18.20 19.04
C SER A 102 -1.97 -17.49 20.29
N THR A 103 -1.08 -16.51 20.11
CA THR A 103 -0.55 -15.70 21.22
C THR A 103 -1.66 -14.87 21.88
N CYS A 104 -2.58 -14.28 21.11
CA CYS A 104 -3.76 -13.59 21.62
C CYS A 104 -4.64 -14.54 22.46
N ALA A 105 -4.91 -15.75 21.95
CA ALA A 105 -5.74 -16.73 22.67
C ALA A 105 -5.11 -17.14 24.00
N VAL A 106 -3.79 -17.37 24.05
CA VAL A 106 -3.04 -17.67 25.27
C VAL A 106 -3.06 -16.48 26.23
N ALA A 107 -2.82 -15.26 25.74
CA ALA A 107 -2.80 -14.05 26.58
C ALA A 107 -4.16 -13.79 27.23
N VAL A 108 -5.27 -13.99 26.51
CA VAL A 108 -6.64 -13.85 27.04
C VAL A 108 -6.96 -14.96 28.02
N GLY A 109 -6.58 -16.21 27.73
CA GLY A 109 -6.91 -17.36 28.59
C GLY A 109 -6.07 -17.46 29.87
N ALA A 110 -4.80 -17.08 29.83
CA ALA A 110 -3.87 -17.20 30.95
C ALA A 110 -3.68 -15.92 31.78
N GLY A 111 -4.29 -14.78 31.35
CA GLY A 111 -4.08 -13.47 32.00
C GLY A 111 -2.63 -13.00 31.94
N GLY A 112 -1.84 -13.53 30.97
CA GLY A 112 -0.39 -13.39 30.95
C GLY A 112 0.11 -12.22 30.11
N SER A 113 0.89 -11.33 30.75
CA SER A 113 1.68 -10.27 30.13
C SER A 113 3.20 -10.56 30.21
N GLY A 114 3.59 -11.83 30.22
CA GLY A 114 4.98 -12.23 30.40
C GLY A 114 5.85 -11.95 29.16
N VAL A 115 7.19 -11.89 29.36
CA VAL A 115 8.18 -11.68 28.29
C VAL A 115 7.98 -12.65 27.12
N GLY A 116 7.57 -13.90 27.39
CA GLY A 116 7.29 -14.91 26.37
C GLY A 116 6.17 -14.49 25.40
N VAL A 117 5.13 -13.82 25.88
CA VAL A 117 4.03 -13.31 25.05
C VAL A 117 4.52 -12.19 24.12
N VAL A 118 5.34 -11.27 24.65
CA VAL A 118 5.94 -10.19 23.84
C VAL A 118 6.84 -10.76 22.76
N VAL A 119 7.69 -11.72 23.09
CA VAL A 119 8.56 -12.38 22.10
C VAL A 119 7.76 -13.09 21.03
N ALA A 120 6.68 -13.79 21.38
CA ALA A 120 5.81 -14.47 20.43
C ALA A 120 5.13 -13.47 19.47
N TYR A 121 4.64 -12.34 19.99
CA TYR A 121 4.14 -11.26 19.13
C TYR A 121 5.21 -10.70 18.20
N CYS A 122 6.43 -10.46 18.68
CA CYS A 122 7.54 -10.00 17.83
C CYS A 122 7.85 -10.98 16.71
N ILE A 123 7.84 -12.28 16.97
CA ILE A 123 8.03 -13.32 15.94
C ILE A 123 6.88 -13.27 14.94
N GLY A 124 5.63 -13.20 15.41
CA GLY A 124 4.46 -13.09 14.55
C GLY A 124 4.52 -11.86 13.64
N TYR A 125 4.84 -10.68 14.20
CA TYR A 125 4.98 -9.46 13.43
C TYR A 125 6.19 -9.49 12.47
N ALA A 126 7.28 -10.14 12.82
CA ALA A 126 8.41 -10.30 11.92
C ALA A 126 8.05 -11.15 10.69
N LEU A 127 7.31 -12.23 10.89
CA LEU A 127 6.79 -13.05 9.79
C LEU A 127 5.78 -12.28 8.92
N LEU A 128 4.87 -11.51 9.55
CA LEU A 128 3.97 -10.63 8.82
C LEU A 128 4.74 -9.59 8.01
N GLY A 129 5.79 -8.99 8.59
CA GLY A 129 6.65 -8.02 7.90
C GLY A 129 7.33 -8.61 6.67
N LEU A 130 7.89 -9.81 6.77
CA LEU A 130 8.50 -10.51 5.63
C LEU A 130 7.50 -10.71 4.49
N GLY A 131 6.31 -11.22 4.80
CA GLY A 131 5.26 -11.43 3.80
C GLY A 131 4.72 -10.13 3.21
N TYR A 132 4.52 -9.13 4.06
CA TYR A 132 4.10 -7.78 3.65
C TYR A 132 5.05 -7.18 2.61
N GLY A 133 6.36 -7.11 2.93
CA GLY A 133 7.36 -6.52 2.04
C GLY A 133 7.48 -7.28 0.72
N ALA A 134 7.46 -8.62 0.77
CA ALA A 134 7.52 -9.47 -0.42
C ALA A 134 6.34 -9.23 -1.36
N LEU A 135 5.12 -9.34 -0.85
CA LEU A 135 3.91 -9.23 -1.65
C LEU A 135 3.70 -7.81 -2.19
N TRP A 136 3.96 -6.80 -1.35
CA TRP A 136 3.75 -5.42 -1.76
C TRP A 136 4.76 -4.96 -2.81
N SER A 137 6.01 -5.42 -2.76
CA SER A 137 7.03 -5.10 -3.76
C SER A 137 6.79 -5.82 -5.10
N LEU A 138 6.21 -7.04 -5.09
CA LEU A 138 5.95 -7.81 -6.30
C LEU A 138 4.60 -7.51 -6.95
N LEU A 139 3.60 -7.08 -6.17
CA LEU A 139 2.24 -6.86 -6.67
C LEU A 139 2.16 -5.96 -7.90
N PRO A 140 2.83 -4.79 -7.97
CA PRO A 140 2.78 -3.94 -9.14
C PRO A 140 3.42 -4.57 -10.37
N ARG A 141 4.51 -5.30 -10.18
CA ARG A 141 5.21 -6.01 -11.24
C ARG A 141 4.33 -7.13 -11.81
N MET A 142 3.75 -7.95 -10.95
CA MET A 142 2.79 -8.99 -11.35
C MET A 142 1.55 -8.40 -12.03
N ALA A 143 1.02 -7.30 -11.52
CA ALA A 143 -0.12 -6.63 -12.12
C ALA A 143 0.21 -6.12 -13.54
N HIS A 144 1.42 -5.65 -13.78
CA HIS A 144 1.88 -5.21 -15.10
C HIS A 144 2.10 -6.39 -16.05
N GLU A 145 2.77 -7.45 -15.58
CA GLU A 145 3.17 -8.61 -16.39
C GLU A 145 2.01 -9.57 -16.71
N LEU A 146 0.97 -9.63 -15.85
CA LEU A 146 -0.18 -10.54 -16.00
C LEU A 146 -1.45 -9.87 -16.53
N SER A 147 -1.48 -8.54 -16.65
CA SER A 147 -2.65 -7.81 -17.13
C SER A 147 -2.41 -7.29 -18.55
N LEU A 148 -3.43 -7.41 -19.41
CA LEU A 148 -3.41 -6.76 -20.72
C LEU A 148 -3.34 -5.24 -20.60
N ARG A 149 -2.87 -4.57 -21.66
CA ARG A 149 -2.78 -3.11 -21.76
C ARG A 149 -4.08 -2.44 -21.30
N GLY A 150 -4.05 -1.70 -20.21
CA GLY A 150 -5.19 -0.95 -19.67
C GLY A 150 -5.49 -1.16 -18.19
N HIS A 151 -4.81 -2.08 -17.51
CA HIS A 151 -5.06 -2.39 -16.09
C HIS A 151 -4.17 -1.59 -15.10
N ALA A 152 -3.66 -0.43 -15.50
CA ALA A 152 -2.89 0.50 -14.64
C ALA A 152 -3.59 0.85 -13.30
N ARG A 153 -4.90 0.59 -13.20
CA ARG A 153 -5.73 0.88 -12.01
C ARG A 153 -5.80 -0.26 -10.99
N LEU A 154 -5.22 -1.43 -11.26
CA LEU A 154 -5.33 -2.58 -10.35
C LEU A 154 -4.61 -2.34 -9.03
N VAL A 155 -3.35 -1.90 -9.09
CA VAL A 155 -2.53 -1.60 -7.90
C VAL A 155 -3.11 -0.46 -7.07
N PRO A 156 -3.53 0.67 -7.65
CA PRO A 156 -4.21 1.73 -6.89
C PRO A 156 -5.49 1.27 -6.21
N ARG A 157 -6.27 0.39 -6.85
CA ARG A 157 -7.47 -0.19 -6.23
C ARG A 157 -7.12 -1.11 -5.06
N ALA A 158 -6.09 -1.97 -5.22
CA ALA A 158 -5.60 -2.81 -4.13
C ALA A 158 -5.13 -1.97 -2.94
N ASN A 159 -4.40 -0.87 -3.20
CA ASN A 159 -3.97 0.06 -2.16
C ASN A 159 -5.15 0.80 -1.50
N SER A 160 -6.22 1.10 -2.23
CA SER A 160 -7.45 1.65 -1.62
C SER A 160 -8.07 0.68 -0.63
N LEU A 161 -8.05 -0.62 -0.93
CA LEU A 161 -8.59 -1.68 -0.06
C LEU A 161 -7.79 -1.90 1.22
N LEU A 162 -6.55 -1.38 1.33
CA LEU A 162 -5.83 -1.31 2.61
C LEU A 162 -6.64 -0.61 3.70
N GLY A 163 -7.27 0.51 3.37
CA GLY A 163 -8.12 1.22 4.33
C GLY A 163 -9.33 0.40 4.75
N VAL A 164 -9.91 -0.40 3.84
CA VAL A 164 -11.01 -1.31 4.20
C VAL A 164 -10.54 -2.35 5.21
N GLY A 165 -9.41 -3.02 4.95
CA GLY A 165 -8.83 -3.99 5.88
C GLY A 165 -8.51 -3.37 7.23
N GLY A 166 -7.85 -2.18 7.25
CA GLY A 166 -7.50 -1.45 8.48
C GLY A 166 -8.72 -1.09 9.31
N GLY A 167 -9.72 -0.48 8.69
CA GLY A 167 -10.95 -0.11 9.37
C GLY A 167 -11.74 -1.31 9.89
N VAL A 168 -11.84 -2.39 9.09
CA VAL A 168 -12.48 -3.65 9.53
C VAL A 168 -11.73 -4.25 10.71
N GLY A 169 -10.40 -4.33 10.68
CA GLY A 169 -9.59 -4.84 11.77
C GLY A 169 -9.78 -4.05 13.07
N ILE A 170 -9.81 -2.71 12.98
CA ILE A 170 -10.11 -1.84 14.15
C ILE A 170 -11.53 -2.09 14.66
N ALA A 171 -12.54 -2.09 13.76
CA ALA A 171 -13.93 -2.31 14.15
C ALA A 171 -14.13 -3.63 14.89
N LEU A 172 -13.54 -4.72 14.38
CA LEU A 172 -13.60 -6.03 15.00
C LEU A 172 -12.97 -6.06 16.40
N GLY A 173 -11.94 -5.28 16.67
CA GLY A 173 -11.30 -5.16 17.97
C GLY A 173 -12.17 -4.47 19.02
N PHE A 174 -13.06 -3.58 18.60
CA PHE A 174 -13.97 -2.85 19.49
C PHE A 174 -15.36 -3.51 19.63
N VAL A 175 -15.71 -4.44 18.74
CA VAL A 175 -16.96 -5.20 18.84
C VAL A 175 -16.86 -6.21 20.00
N HIS A 176 -17.82 -6.16 20.90
CA HIS A 176 -18.02 -7.11 21.99
C HIS A 176 -16.90 -7.27 23.04
N GLY A 177 -15.95 -6.35 23.11
CA GLY A 177 -14.90 -6.42 24.15
C GLY A 177 -13.93 -7.62 24.01
N VAL A 178 -13.90 -8.28 22.84
CA VAL A 178 -13.04 -9.45 22.56
C VAL A 178 -11.59 -9.03 22.32
N GLY A 179 -11.35 -7.72 22.23
CA GLY A 179 -9.99 -7.17 22.05
C GLY A 179 -9.31 -7.67 20.76
N PRO A 180 -8.01 -7.95 20.82
CA PRO A 180 -7.22 -8.28 19.63
C PRO A 180 -7.48 -9.68 19.04
N LEU A 181 -8.21 -10.57 19.71
CA LEU A 181 -8.38 -11.96 19.27
C LEU A 181 -9.18 -12.04 17.96
N LEU A 182 -10.34 -11.37 17.89
CA LEU A 182 -11.24 -11.47 16.72
C LEU A 182 -10.60 -10.93 15.45
N PRO A 183 -9.97 -9.73 15.42
CA PRO A 183 -9.27 -9.26 14.23
C PRO A 183 -8.08 -10.15 13.86
N SER A 184 -7.37 -10.75 14.83
CA SER A 184 -6.26 -11.67 14.58
C SER A 184 -6.73 -12.98 13.92
N VAL A 185 -7.83 -13.57 14.36
CA VAL A 185 -8.43 -14.76 13.71
C VAL A 185 -8.93 -14.41 12.30
N THR A 186 -9.53 -13.25 12.12
CA THR A 186 -9.95 -12.78 10.79
C THR A 186 -8.75 -12.63 9.86
N LEU A 187 -7.62 -12.11 10.35
CA LEU A 187 -6.38 -12.00 9.59
C LEU A 187 -5.86 -13.39 9.15
N VAL A 188 -5.96 -14.43 9.99
CA VAL A 188 -5.62 -15.82 9.60
C VAL A 188 -6.46 -16.25 8.39
N GLY A 189 -7.79 -16.06 8.44
CA GLY A 189 -8.68 -16.42 7.35
C GLY A 189 -8.31 -15.75 6.02
N PHE A 190 -8.06 -14.44 6.05
CA PHE A 190 -7.65 -13.68 4.86
C PHE A 190 -6.26 -14.07 4.37
N SER A 191 -5.31 -14.34 5.26
CA SER A 191 -3.96 -14.79 4.89
C SER A 191 -3.97 -16.17 4.22
N LEU A 192 -4.81 -17.09 4.70
CA LEU A 192 -5.01 -18.40 4.04
C LEU A 192 -5.69 -18.26 2.68
N ALA A 193 -6.72 -17.41 2.56
CA ALA A 193 -7.35 -17.12 1.28
C ALA A 193 -6.34 -16.50 0.29
N LEU A 194 -5.47 -15.62 0.77
CA LEU A 194 -4.40 -15.03 -0.04
C LEU A 194 -3.37 -16.06 -0.48
N LEU A 195 -3.00 -17.01 0.39
CA LEU A 195 -2.09 -18.12 0.04
C LEU A 195 -2.69 -18.99 -1.06
N ILE A 196 -3.99 -19.31 -0.97
CA ILE A 196 -4.70 -20.04 -2.03
C ILE A 196 -4.69 -19.23 -3.33
N ALA A 197 -5.03 -17.94 -3.26
CA ALA A 197 -5.02 -17.06 -4.43
C ALA A 197 -3.64 -16.96 -5.08
N ALA A 198 -2.56 -16.82 -4.30
CA ALA A 198 -1.18 -16.81 -4.78
C ALA A 198 -0.79 -18.13 -5.47
N SER A 199 -1.20 -19.27 -4.92
CA SER A 199 -0.91 -20.59 -5.51
C SER A 199 -1.62 -20.84 -6.85
N LEU A 200 -2.75 -20.18 -7.08
CA LEU A 200 -3.53 -20.28 -8.32
C LEU A 200 -3.04 -19.34 -9.43
N LEU A 201 -2.10 -18.44 -9.14
CA LEU A 201 -1.51 -17.56 -10.16
C LEU A 201 -0.56 -18.35 -11.06
N PRO A 202 -0.60 -18.11 -12.38
CA PRO A 202 0.44 -18.60 -13.28
C PRO A 202 1.76 -17.86 -13.05
N GLU A 203 2.85 -18.42 -13.58
CA GLU A 203 4.12 -17.70 -13.62
C GLU A 203 4.05 -16.58 -14.68
N SER A 204 4.89 -15.57 -14.52
CA SER A 204 4.93 -14.42 -15.42
C SER A 204 5.38 -14.79 -16.83
N PRO A 205 4.60 -14.43 -17.88
CA PRO A 205 5.02 -14.57 -19.27
C PRO A 205 6.32 -13.81 -19.57
N ALA A 206 6.46 -12.59 -19.05
CA ALA A 206 7.65 -11.77 -19.22
C ALA A 206 8.89 -12.42 -18.60
N TRP A 207 8.74 -13.08 -17.45
CA TRP A 207 9.84 -13.83 -16.86
C TRP A 207 10.25 -15.04 -17.70
N TYR A 208 9.30 -15.82 -18.24
CA TYR A 208 9.62 -16.92 -19.14
C TYR A 208 10.35 -16.41 -20.41
N ALA A 209 9.88 -15.32 -21.02
CA ALA A 209 10.52 -14.72 -22.18
C ALA A 209 11.94 -14.22 -21.84
N SER A 210 12.17 -13.61 -20.68
CA SER A 210 13.50 -13.18 -20.23
C SER A 210 14.49 -14.34 -20.09
N LYS A 211 13.98 -15.57 -19.81
CA LYS A 211 14.78 -16.80 -19.73
C LYS A 211 14.90 -17.55 -21.07
N GLY A 212 14.36 -17.02 -22.18
CA GLY A 212 14.34 -17.66 -23.48
C GLY A 212 13.34 -18.82 -23.61
N ARG A 213 12.37 -18.92 -22.69
CA ARG A 213 11.36 -19.97 -22.65
C ARG A 213 10.06 -19.49 -23.33
N GLU A 214 10.13 -19.24 -24.63
CA GLU A 214 9.03 -18.61 -25.40
C GLU A 214 7.75 -19.46 -25.41
N VAL A 215 7.87 -20.78 -25.49
CA VAL A 215 6.71 -21.70 -25.46
C VAL A 215 5.97 -21.58 -24.14
N ASP A 216 6.67 -21.54 -23.02
CA ASP A 216 6.08 -21.39 -21.71
C ASP A 216 5.46 -20.01 -21.53
N ALA A 217 6.09 -18.97 -22.06
CA ALA A 217 5.54 -17.61 -22.09
C ALA A 217 4.20 -17.57 -22.84
N PHE A 218 4.12 -18.21 -24.01
CA PHE A 218 2.89 -18.32 -24.80
C PHE A 218 1.81 -19.11 -24.04
N LEU A 219 2.17 -20.23 -23.42
CA LEU A 219 1.22 -21.04 -22.65
C LEU A 219 0.69 -20.29 -21.43
N ALA A 220 1.54 -19.50 -20.75
CA ALA A 220 1.13 -18.64 -19.65
C ALA A 220 0.15 -17.56 -20.13
N LEU A 221 0.46 -16.84 -21.22
CA LEU A 221 -0.46 -15.87 -21.84
C LEU A 221 -1.77 -16.51 -22.26
N LYS A 222 -1.72 -17.68 -22.91
CA LYS A 222 -2.92 -18.44 -23.31
C LYS A 222 -3.81 -18.80 -22.13
N SER A 223 -3.22 -19.17 -21.00
CA SER A 223 -3.98 -19.48 -19.77
C SER A 223 -4.64 -18.26 -19.14
N LEU A 224 -4.07 -17.06 -19.37
CA LEU A 224 -4.56 -15.80 -18.83
C LEU A 224 -5.65 -15.18 -19.70
N HIS A 225 -5.44 -15.13 -21.01
CA HIS A 225 -6.20 -14.28 -21.94
C HIS A 225 -6.85 -15.05 -23.09
N GLY A 226 -6.52 -16.32 -23.29
CA GLY A 226 -6.96 -17.09 -24.44
C GLY A 226 -5.94 -17.13 -25.58
N ALA A 227 -6.19 -17.99 -26.58
CA ALA A 227 -5.21 -18.26 -27.63
C ALA A 227 -5.01 -17.08 -28.60
N LEU A 228 -6.09 -16.38 -28.96
CA LEU A 228 -6.04 -15.28 -29.92
C LEU A 228 -5.26 -14.09 -29.36
N GLU A 229 -5.58 -13.68 -28.16
CA GLU A 229 -4.92 -12.55 -27.49
C GLU A 229 -3.46 -12.88 -27.16
N ALA A 230 -3.18 -14.13 -26.74
CA ALA A 230 -1.82 -14.60 -26.52
C ALA A 230 -0.95 -14.53 -27.76
N SER A 231 -1.50 -14.82 -28.96
CA SER A 231 -0.75 -14.74 -30.22
C SER A 231 -0.37 -13.32 -30.64
N VAL A 232 -1.13 -12.32 -30.21
CA VAL A 232 -0.83 -10.89 -30.47
C VAL A 232 0.15 -10.35 -29.43
N GLU A 233 -0.02 -10.74 -28.16
CA GLU A 233 0.76 -10.18 -27.04
C GLU A 233 2.16 -10.80 -26.92
N ILE A 234 2.38 -12.03 -27.42
CA ILE A 234 3.66 -12.70 -27.30
C ILE A 234 4.80 -11.93 -27.98
N ASP A 235 4.54 -11.28 -29.13
CA ASP A 235 5.53 -10.49 -29.84
C ASP A 235 5.94 -9.26 -29.03
N HIS A 236 5.00 -8.62 -28.33
CA HIS A 236 5.30 -7.51 -27.43
C HIS A 236 6.13 -7.95 -26.22
N VAL A 237 5.74 -9.05 -25.59
CA VAL A 237 6.47 -9.61 -24.43
C VAL A 237 7.88 -10.01 -24.82
N ARG A 238 8.08 -10.53 -26.06
CA ARG A 238 9.41 -10.86 -26.61
C ARG A 238 10.26 -9.62 -26.81
N LEU A 239 9.69 -8.59 -27.47
CA LEU A 239 10.40 -7.32 -27.69
C LEU A 239 10.78 -6.64 -26.37
N ASP A 240 9.88 -6.61 -25.40
CA ASP A 240 10.17 -6.05 -24.08
C ASP A 240 11.28 -6.85 -23.36
N ALA A 241 11.30 -8.18 -23.50
CA ALA A 241 12.35 -9.02 -22.93
C ALA A 241 13.72 -8.83 -23.64
N GLU A 242 13.73 -8.63 -24.95
CA GLU A 242 14.93 -8.32 -25.71
C GLU A 242 15.49 -6.94 -25.31
N MET A 243 14.64 -5.92 -25.26
CA MET A 243 15.03 -4.59 -24.77
C MET A 243 15.57 -4.61 -23.35
N ALA A 244 14.95 -5.40 -22.45
CA ALA A 244 15.41 -5.53 -21.09
C ALA A 244 16.77 -6.23 -20.96
N ARG A 245 17.10 -7.16 -21.87
CA ARG A 245 18.42 -7.81 -21.93
C ARG A 245 19.54 -6.86 -22.40
N GLU A 246 19.22 -5.94 -23.30
CA GLU A 246 20.15 -4.94 -23.78
C GLU A 246 20.40 -3.81 -22.78
N GLN A 247 19.47 -3.62 -21.85
CA GLN A 247 19.61 -2.63 -20.77
C GLN A 247 20.58 -3.12 -19.71
N HIS A 248 21.63 -2.35 -19.48
CA HIS A 248 22.54 -2.60 -18.37
C HIS A 248 21.83 -2.35 -17.04
N PRO A 249 22.00 -3.26 -16.04
CA PRO A 249 21.45 -3.02 -14.71
C PRO A 249 22.04 -1.72 -14.16
N LEU A 250 21.18 -0.81 -13.70
CA LEU A 250 21.62 0.43 -13.09
C LEU A 250 22.28 0.13 -11.74
N HIS A 251 23.47 0.67 -11.56
CA HIS A 251 24.24 0.58 -10.33
C HIS A 251 24.16 1.89 -9.55
N LEU A 252 24.47 1.87 -8.26
CA LEU A 252 24.54 3.09 -7.43
C LEU A 252 25.47 4.16 -8.01
N ARG A 253 26.48 3.76 -8.81
CA ARG A 253 27.39 4.68 -9.52
C ARG A 253 26.65 5.51 -10.57
N ASP A 254 25.58 4.99 -11.16
CA ASP A 254 24.83 5.65 -12.22
C ASP A 254 23.98 6.81 -11.72
N VAL A 255 23.83 6.95 -10.39
CA VAL A 255 23.25 8.14 -9.76
C VAL A 255 24.05 9.40 -10.06
N ALA A 256 25.33 9.28 -10.46
CA ALA A 256 26.12 10.39 -10.94
C ALA A 256 25.62 10.94 -12.30
N ILE A 257 24.90 10.13 -13.08
CA ILE A 257 24.30 10.54 -14.36
C ILE A 257 23.14 11.50 -14.08
N PRO A 258 23.13 12.72 -14.66
CA PRO A 258 22.10 13.72 -14.35
C PRO A 258 20.66 13.25 -14.57
N GLN A 259 20.41 12.46 -15.61
CA GLN A 259 19.08 11.92 -15.93
C GLN A 259 18.60 10.93 -14.87
N VAL A 260 19.48 10.01 -14.42
CA VAL A 260 19.18 9.03 -13.36
C VAL A 260 18.90 9.75 -12.03
N ARG A 261 19.74 10.73 -11.70
CA ARG A 261 19.55 11.55 -10.49
C ARG A 261 18.24 12.34 -10.52
N SER A 262 17.87 12.90 -11.66
CA SER A 262 16.60 13.60 -11.84
C SER A 262 15.41 12.64 -11.65
N ALA A 263 15.45 11.47 -12.30
CA ALA A 263 14.42 10.44 -12.18
C ALA A 263 14.25 9.96 -10.73
N LEU A 264 15.36 9.72 -10.02
CA LEU A 264 15.34 9.32 -8.61
C LEU A 264 14.78 10.44 -7.71
N ALA A 265 15.18 11.70 -7.94
CA ALA A 265 14.69 12.84 -7.17
C ALA A 265 13.17 13.03 -7.37
N THR A 266 12.67 12.83 -8.58
CA THR A 266 11.24 12.88 -8.90
C THR A 266 10.49 11.74 -8.23
N ALA A 267 11.00 10.51 -8.32
CA ALA A 267 10.43 9.35 -7.66
C ALA A 267 10.35 9.56 -6.13
N LEU A 268 11.42 10.07 -5.53
CA LEU A 268 11.46 10.38 -4.10
C LEU A 268 10.46 11.48 -3.73
N ALA A 269 10.35 12.55 -4.53
CA ALA A 269 9.37 13.61 -4.31
C ALA A 269 7.93 13.08 -4.34
N HIS A 270 7.59 12.22 -5.30
CA HIS A 270 6.28 11.57 -5.37
C HIS A 270 5.96 10.76 -4.10
N VAL A 271 6.90 9.93 -3.68
CA VAL A 271 6.74 9.09 -2.49
C VAL A 271 6.63 9.95 -1.22
N CYS A 272 7.44 11.01 -1.10
CA CYS A 272 7.33 11.94 0.01
C CYS A 272 5.95 12.62 0.06
N VAL A 273 5.42 13.08 -1.08
CA VAL A 273 4.08 13.68 -1.14
C VAL A 273 3.00 12.68 -0.77
N GLN A 274 3.13 11.42 -1.20
CA GLN A 274 2.17 10.37 -0.88
C GLN A 274 2.16 9.98 0.60
N GLU A 275 3.33 9.86 1.23
CA GLU A 275 3.47 9.31 2.58
C GLU A 275 3.60 10.38 3.68
N ALA A 276 3.82 11.66 3.32
CA ALA A 276 3.92 12.77 4.28
C ALA A 276 2.73 12.87 5.24
N PRO A 277 1.46 12.58 4.84
CA PRO A 277 0.34 12.54 5.76
C PRO A 277 0.39 11.41 6.79
N LEU A 278 1.36 10.53 6.71
CA LEU A 278 1.56 9.41 7.64
C LEU A 278 0.27 8.59 7.88
N VAL A 279 -0.54 8.37 6.83
CA VAL A 279 -1.87 7.78 6.95
C VAL A 279 -1.85 6.42 7.64
N VAL A 280 -0.81 5.63 7.42
CA VAL A 280 -0.65 4.33 8.09
C VAL A 280 -0.49 4.53 9.60
N ALA A 281 0.32 5.52 9.99
CA ALA A 281 0.47 5.89 11.40
C ALA A 281 -0.85 6.42 11.98
N VAL A 282 -1.59 7.24 11.23
CA VAL A 282 -2.93 7.70 11.65
C VAL A 282 -3.86 6.52 11.89
N ILE A 283 -3.90 5.52 10.99
CA ILE A 283 -4.74 4.32 11.18
C ILE A 283 -4.35 3.56 12.45
N ILE A 284 -3.06 3.36 12.68
CA ILE A 284 -2.56 2.51 13.76
C ILE A 284 -2.64 3.20 15.12
N PHE A 285 -2.31 4.48 15.20
CA PHE A 285 -2.16 5.16 16.49
C PHE A 285 -3.38 5.95 16.93
N THR A 286 -4.29 6.35 16.01
CA THR A 286 -5.49 7.12 16.40
C THR A 286 -6.36 6.38 17.42
N PRO A 287 -6.60 5.06 17.36
CA PRO A 287 -7.36 4.37 18.40
C PRO A 287 -6.76 4.53 19.80
N ALA A 288 -5.44 4.41 19.93
CA ALA A 288 -4.75 4.58 21.21
C ALA A 288 -4.78 6.04 21.68
N LEU A 289 -4.59 6.99 20.78
CA LEU A 289 -4.65 8.43 21.08
C LEU A 289 -6.06 8.86 21.48
N LEU A 290 -7.10 8.39 20.81
CA LEU A 290 -8.49 8.64 21.18
C LEU A 290 -8.81 8.10 22.58
N ALA A 291 -8.35 6.90 22.90
CA ALA A 291 -8.49 6.33 24.24
C ALA A 291 -7.77 7.18 25.29
N GLY A 292 -6.58 7.70 25.00
CA GLY A 292 -5.80 8.57 25.87
C GLY A 292 -6.48 9.90 26.22
N VAL A 293 -7.35 10.40 25.31
CA VAL A 293 -8.17 11.62 25.56
C VAL A 293 -9.59 11.30 26.03
N GLY A 294 -9.85 10.07 26.49
CA GLY A 294 -11.13 9.68 27.09
C GLY A 294 -12.25 9.40 26.10
N ALA A 295 -11.92 9.05 24.84
CA ALA A 295 -12.93 8.67 23.87
C ALA A 295 -13.55 7.31 24.19
N ASP A 296 -14.88 7.22 24.04
CA ASP A 296 -15.64 5.98 24.23
C ASP A 296 -15.51 5.05 23.00
N GLY A 297 -15.94 3.78 23.19
CA GLY A 297 -15.92 2.77 22.14
C GLY A 297 -16.69 3.17 20.88
N TRP A 298 -17.71 4.01 20.99
CA TRP A 298 -18.46 4.54 19.84
C TRP A 298 -17.61 5.47 18.97
N MET A 299 -16.75 6.28 19.54
CA MET A 299 -15.82 7.13 18.77
C MET A 299 -14.79 6.30 18.03
N GLN A 300 -14.30 5.23 18.65
CA GLN A 300 -13.40 4.27 17.99
C GLN A 300 -14.07 3.59 16.81
N LEU A 301 -15.32 3.16 16.97
CA LEU A 301 -16.11 2.55 15.90
C LEU A 301 -16.43 3.57 14.79
N THR A 302 -16.71 4.82 15.15
CA THR A 302 -16.90 5.92 14.20
C THR A 302 -15.62 6.17 13.40
N PHE A 303 -14.46 6.16 14.04
CA PHE A 303 -13.17 6.25 13.34
C PHE A 303 -12.99 5.10 12.36
N ALA A 304 -13.18 3.85 12.80
CA ALA A 304 -13.05 2.67 11.96
C ALA A 304 -13.99 2.72 10.74
N THR A 305 -15.25 3.13 10.95
CA THR A 305 -16.23 3.31 9.87
C THR A 305 -15.79 4.41 8.91
N GLY A 306 -15.28 5.53 9.42
CA GLY A 306 -14.73 6.62 8.62
C GLY A 306 -13.56 6.16 7.73
N VAL A 307 -12.65 5.35 8.27
CA VAL A 307 -11.53 4.74 7.51
C VAL A 307 -12.05 3.91 6.34
N VAL A 308 -13.06 3.05 6.57
CA VAL A 308 -13.68 2.24 5.51
C VAL A 308 -14.35 3.10 4.45
N LEU A 309 -15.13 4.12 4.86
CA LEU A 309 -15.82 5.01 3.92
C LEU A 309 -14.82 5.81 3.06
N ILE A 310 -13.74 6.32 3.65
CA ILE A 310 -12.67 7.00 2.92
C ILE A 310 -11.99 6.04 1.92
N ALA A 311 -11.76 4.81 2.31
CA ALA A 311 -11.17 3.79 1.43
C ALA A 311 -12.08 3.47 0.23
N LEU A 312 -13.38 3.34 0.44
CA LEU A 312 -14.36 3.15 -0.63
C LEU A 312 -14.46 4.38 -1.54
N ALA A 313 -14.44 5.59 -0.97
CA ALA A 313 -14.37 6.83 -1.74
C ALA A 313 -13.09 6.91 -2.58
N THR A 314 -11.94 6.47 -2.03
CA THR A 314 -10.68 6.38 -2.77
C THR A 314 -10.78 5.44 -3.97
N LEU A 315 -11.44 4.29 -3.80
CA LEU A 315 -11.66 3.32 -4.88
C LEU A 315 -12.41 3.94 -6.07
N THR A 316 -13.41 4.79 -5.78
CA THR A 316 -14.13 5.54 -6.82
C THR A 316 -13.29 6.68 -7.40
N ALA A 317 -12.51 7.38 -6.57
CA ALA A 317 -11.62 8.45 -7.00
C ALA A 317 -10.55 7.94 -7.97
N VAL A 318 -9.92 6.79 -7.69
CA VAL A 318 -8.93 6.13 -8.56
C VAL A 318 -9.51 5.81 -9.95
N SER A 319 -10.80 5.46 -10.03
CA SER A 319 -11.45 5.18 -11.32
C SER A 319 -11.73 6.43 -12.17
N ARG A 320 -11.76 7.60 -11.54
CA ARG A 320 -12.11 8.90 -12.13
C ARG A 320 -10.91 9.84 -12.31
N VAL A 321 -9.68 9.37 -12.12
CA VAL A 321 -8.48 10.21 -12.34
C VAL A 321 -8.39 10.57 -13.82
N GLY A 322 -8.53 11.85 -14.12
CA GLY A 322 -8.47 12.44 -15.46
C GLY A 322 -7.32 13.43 -15.58
N THR A 323 -7.47 14.40 -16.48
CA THR A 323 -6.47 15.38 -16.90
C THR A 323 -6.02 16.37 -15.81
N HIS A 324 -6.75 16.53 -14.71
CA HIS A 324 -6.43 17.54 -13.67
C HIS A 324 -5.71 16.95 -12.46
N ARG A 325 -4.67 16.16 -12.67
CA ARG A 325 -3.92 15.49 -11.59
C ARG A 325 -3.26 16.49 -10.64
N PHE A 326 -2.55 17.48 -11.19
CA PHE A 326 -1.87 18.51 -10.40
C PHE A 326 -2.81 19.29 -9.49
N LEU A 327 -3.93 19.74 -10.03
CA LEU A 327 -4.95 20.47 -9.26
C LEU A 327 -5.49 19.62 -8.11
N ARG A 328 -5.75 18.33 -8.34
CA ARG A 328 -6.21 17.42 -7.29
C ARG A 328 -5.17 17.21 -6.21
N ALA A 329 -3.91 16.95 -6.60
CA ALA A 329 -2.81 16.78 -5.64
C ALA A 329 -2.62 18.04 -4.81
N SER A 330 -2.66 19.22 -5.42
CA SER A 330 -2.52 20.51 -4.75
C SER A 330 -3.66 20.79 -3.77
N LEU A 331 -4.92 20.58 -4.18
CA LEU A 331 -6.08 20.72 -3.31
C LEU A 331 -6.03 19.75 -2.12
N GLY A 332 -5.63 18.50 -2.37
CA GLY A 332 -5.44 17.51 -1.31
C GLY A 332 -4.36 17.92 -0.33
N SER A 333 -3.21 18.40 -0.82
CA SER A 333 -2.10 18.83 0.03
C SER A 333 -2.47 20.06 0.87
N VAL A 334 -3.18 21.04 0.29
CA VAL A 334 -3.72 22.19 1.04
C VAL A 334 -4.73 21.70 2.09
N GLY A 335 -5.63 20.78 1.75
CA GLY A 335 -6.58 20.19 2.69
C GLY A 335 -5.90 19.48 3.86
N ALA A 336 -4.80 18.76 3.61
CA ALA A 336 -4.01 18.09 4.65
C ALA A 336 -3.31 19.11 5.57
N VAL A 337 -2.72 20.17 5.01
CA VAL A 337 -2.11 21.28 5.78
C VAL A 337 -3.15 21.96 6.65
N LEU A 338 -4.30 22.30 6.09
CA LEU A 338 -5.39 22.96 6.85
C LEU A 338 -5.92 22.07 7.97
N SER A 339 -6.07 20.75 7.73
CA SER A 339 -6.54 19.80 8.76
C SER A 339 -5.56 19.74 9.94
N SER A 340 -4.25 19.64 9.67
CA SER A 340 -3.24 19.63 10.72
C SER A 340 -3.12 20.98 11.44
N MET A 341 -3.30 22.09 10.73
CA MET A 341 -3.32 23.44 11.29
C MET A 341 -4.51 23.65 12.25
N ILE A 342 -5.68 23.12 11.91
CA ILE A 342 -6.85 23.11 12.81
C ILE A 342 -6.53 22.37 14.10
N GLY A 343 -5.89 21.19 14.01
CA GLY A 343 -5.46 20.44 15.18
C GLY A 343 -4.50 21.22 16.07
N VAL A 344 -3.48 21.85 15.49
CA VAL A 344 -2.53 22.70 16.23
C VAL A 344 -3.24 23.92 16.87
N ALA A 345 -4.15 24.56 16.13
CA ALA A 345 -4.89 25.71 16.65
C ALA A 345 -5.78 25.34 17.84
N VAL A 346 -6.53 24.22 17.75
CA VAL A 346 -7.37 23.72 18.85
C VAL A 346 -6.52 23.42 20.10
N PHE A 347 -5.36 22.77 19.89
CA PHE A 347 -4.44 22.48 20.98
C PHE A 347 -3.88 23.76 21.62
N SER A 348 -3.50 24.75 20.80
CA SER A 348 -2.90 26.00 21.31
C SER A 348 -3.87 26.85 22.12
N VAL A 349 -5.17 26.76 21.81
CA VAL A 349 -6.23 27.51 22.52
C VAL A 349 -6.64 26.80 23.82
N ASN A 350 -6.77 25.48 23.79
CA ASN A 350 -7.36 24.72 24.91
C ASN A 350 -6.31 24.02 25.78
N GLY A 351 -5.04 24.00 25.35
CA GLY A 351 -3.97 23.22 26.01
C GLY A 351 -4.04 21.72 25.77
N GLU A 352 -5.19 21.22 25.27
CA GLU A 352 -5.45 19.83 24.95
C GLU A 352 -6.40 19.70 23.75
N ILE A 353 -6.42 18.53 23.13
CA ILE A 353 -7.36 18.21 22.04
C ILE A 353 -8.40 17.26 22.59
N GLY A 354 -9.65 17.70 22.54
CA GLY A 354 -10.77 16.82 22.86
C GLY A 354 -10.95 15.69 21.82
N PRO A 355 -11.58 14.57 22.21
CA PRO A 355 -11.70 13.38 21.36
C PRO A 355 -12.43 13.63 20.04
N VAL A 356 -13.43 14.50 20.01
CA VAL A 356 -14.16 14.86 18.78
C VAL A 356 -13.26 15.61 17.80
N ALA A 357 -12.49 16.58 18.28
CA ALA A 357 -11.58 17.35 17.42
C ALA A 357 -10.47 16.44 16.84
N MET A 358 -9.92 15.55 17.66
CA MET A 358 -8.92 14.58 17.21
C MET A 358 -9.47 13.64 16.13
N LEU A 359 -10.69 13.12 16.34
CA LEU A 359 -11.37 12.28 15.36
C LEU A 359 -11.56 12.99 14.01
N ILE A 360 -12.06 14.24 14.06
CA ILE A 360 -12.29 15.04 12.84
C ILE A 360 -10.96 15.29 12.12
N VAL A 361 -9.92 15.74 12.81
CA VAL A 361 -8.60 16.01 12.22
C VAL A 361 -8.02 14.75 11.56
N ALA A 362 -8.06 13.62 12.25
CA ALA A 362 -7.55 12.35 11.72
C ALA A 362 -8.28 11.94 10.43
N LEU A 363 -9.62 12.00 10.41
CA LEU A 363 -10.41 11.65 9.24
C LEU A 363 -10.22 12.64 8.08
N LEU A 364 -10.10 13.92 8.34
CA LEU A 364 -9.84 14.93 7.30
C LEU A 364 -8.45 14.75 6.67
N MET A 365 -7.42 14.50 7.46
CA MET A 365 -6.08 14.21 6.96
C MET A 365 -6.07 12.95 6.07
N MET A 366 -6.73 11.89 6.52
CA MET A 366 -6.86 10.67 5.72
C MET A 366 -7.63 10.89 4.43
N ALA A 367 -8.74 11.62 4.46
CA ALA A 367 -9.54 11.94 3.29
C ALA A 367 -8.74 12.75 2.27
N ALA A 368 -8.04 13.79 2.72
CA ALA A 368 -7.18 14.61 1.88
C ALA A 368 -6.12 13.77 1.14
N GLN A 369 -5.41 12.90 1.86
CA GLN A 369 -4.40 12.05 1.26
C GLN A 369 -5.00 10.97 0.37
N ARG A 370 -5.99 10.22 0.85
CA ARG A 370 -6.47 9.01 0.15
C ARG A 370 -7.35 9.35 -1.06
N ILE A 371 -8.21 10.36 -0.95
CA ILE A 371 -9.16 10.70 -2.03
C ILE A 371 -8.51 11.61 -3.07
N TRP A 372 -7.61 12.51 -2.65
CA TRP A 372 -7.08 13.57 -3.51
C TRP A 372 -5.63 13.34 -3.92
N ILE A 373 -4.70 13.20 -2.95
CA ILE A 373 -3.26 13.11 -3.23
C ILE A 373 -2.93 11.77 -3.89
N TYR A 374 -3.31 10.67 -3.27
CA TYR A 374 -2.91 9.34 -3.71
C TYR A 374 -3.32 9.02 -5.15
N PRO A 375 -4.59 9.19 -5.58
CA PRO A 375 -4.97 8.90 -6.96
C PRO A 375 -4.29 9.82 -7.98
N ALA A 376 -3.98 11.05 -7.59
CA ALA A 376 -3.31 12.01 -8.46
C ALA A 376 -1.84 11.67 -8.69
N CYS A 377 -1.12 11.28 -7.63
CA CYS A 377 0.31 10.94 -7.71
C CYS A 377 0.56 9.55 -8.30
N HIS A 378 -0.41 8.63 -8.18
CA HIS A 378 -0.20 7.26 -8.63
C HIS A 378 -0.12 7.15 -10.15
N GLY A 379 0.97 6.55 -10.66
CA GLY A 379 1.20 6.33 -12.09
C GLY A 379 1.57 7.60 -12.87
N ALA A 380 1.84 8.71 -12.20
CA ALA A 380 2.46 9.87 -12.83
C ALA A 380 3.91 9.49 -13.23
N ILE A 381 4.23 9.70 -14.51
CA ILE A 381 5.55 9.46 -15.08
C ILE A 381 6.03 10.81 -15.61
N ASP A 382 7.25 11.19 -15.25
CA ASP A 382 7.87 12.40 -15.82
C ASP A 382 8.14 12.18 -17.31
N PRO A 383 7.51 12.94 -18.23
CA PRO A 383 7.71 12.80 -19.66
C PRO A 383 9.16 13.11 -20.10
N ARG A 384 9.96 13.74 -19.23
CA ARG A 384 11.37 14.04 -19.48
C ARG A 384 12.29 12.86 -19.25
N ILE A 385 11.78 11.79 -18.62
CA ILE A 385 12.57 10.62 -18.33
C ILE A 385 12.68 9.78 -19.60
N PRO A 386 13.90 9.41 -20.02
CA PRO A 386 14.09 8.56 -21.18
C PRO A 386 13.32 7.24 -21.04
N PRO A 387 12.76 6.68 -22.12
CA PRO A 387 11.93 5.46 -22.06
C PRO A 387 12.60 4.28 -21.36
N TRP A 388 13.92 4.14 -21.47
CA TRP A 388 14.69 3.09 -20.81
C TRP A 388 14.76 3.23 -19.29
N LEU A 389 14.59 4.46 -18.76
CA LEU A 389 14.54 4.73 -17.31
C LEU A 389 13.13 4.59 -16.72
N VAL A 390 12.09 4.62 -17.54
CA VAL A 390 10.69 4.56 -17.05
C VAL A 390 10.41 3.27 -16.31
N THR A 391 10.89 2.13 -16.81
CA THR A 391 10.69 0.83 -16.17
C THR A 391 11.42 0.77 -14.83
N TRP A 392 12.68 1.27 -14.80
CA TRP A 392 13.46 1.38 -13.57
C TRP A 392 12.80 2.32 -12.55
N GLN A 393 12.36 3.50 -12.97
CA GLN A 393 11.66 4.44 -12.10
C GLN A 393 10.41 3.83 -11.48
N ARG A 394 9.61 3.09 -12.25
CA ARG A 394 8.42 2.39 -11.71
C ARG A 394 8.78 1.38 -10.63
N GLN A 395 9.88 0.64 -10.81
CA GLN A 395 10.33 -0.33 -9.82
C GLN A 395 10.85 0.33 -8.56
N GLU A 396 11.64 1.40 -8.70
CA GLU A 396 12.20 2.13 -7.57
C GLU A 396 11.12 2.88 -6.78
N VAL A 397 10.12 3.47 -7.42
CA VAL A 397 8.97 4.09 -6.72
C VAL A 397 8.26 3.08 -5.82
N ILE A 398 8.15 1.82 -6.23
CA ILE A 398 7.51 0.78 -5.43
C ILE A 398 8.34 0.46 -4.19
N THR A 399 9.65 0.23 -4.36
CA THR A 399 10.57 -0.03 -3.25
C THR A 399 10.61 1.17 -2.30
N LEU A 400 10.69 2.38 -2.84
CA LEU A 400 10.65 3.62 -2.08
C LEU A 400 9.33 3.79 -1.30
N ASN A 401 8.19 3.37 -1.85
CA ASN A 401 6.91 3.39 -1.13
C ASN A 401 6.93 2.47 0.10
N VAL A 402 7.51 1.27 0.01
CA VAL A 402 7.64 0.39 1.17
C VAL A 402 8.59 1.00 2.21
N VAL A 403 9.71 1.57 1.77
CA VAL A 403 10.66 2.28 2.64
C VAL A 403 10.00 3.45 3.35
N ALA A 404 9.30 4.31 2.61
CA ALA A 404 8.62 5.48 3.17
C ALA A 404 7.50 5.10 4.14
N ARG A 405 6.72 4.07 3.81
CA ARG A 405 5.68 3.54 4.70
C ARG A 405 6.27 2.98 5.99
N THR A 406 7.39 2.27 5.90
CA THR A 406 8.15 1.79 7.08
C THR A 406 8.62 2.96 7.93
N PHE A 407 9.14 3.99 7.28
CA PHE A 407 9.57 5.21 7.97
C PHE A 407 8.40 5.96 8.62
N ALA A 408 7.25 6.02 7.94
CA ALA A 408 6.02 6.60 8.46
C ALA A 408 5.52 5.85 9.71
N LEU A 409 5.63 4.51 9.74
CA LEU A 409 5.30 3.70 10.91
C LEU A 409 6.22 4.00 12.11
N ILE A 410 7.52 4.06 11.87
CA ILE A 410 8.52 4.36 12.90
C ILE A 410 8.29 5.77 13.44
N LEU A 411 8.17 6.76 12.57
CA LEU A 411 7.94 8.14 12.95
C LEU A 411 6.62 8.32 13.70
N GLY A 412 5.55 7.69 13.22
CA GLY A 412 4.25 7.65 13.90
C GLY A 412 4.34 7.02 15.27
N GLY A 413 5.10 5.93 15.43
CA GLY A 413 5.39 5.32 16.74
C GLY A 413 6.02 6.29 17.72
N PHE A 414 6.96 7.10 17.26
CA PHE A 414 7.56 8.15 18.10
C PHE A 414 6.56 9.24 18.50
N THR A 415 5.57 9.56 17.65
CA THR A 415 4.59 10.61 17.98
C THR A 415 3.67 10.24 19.13
N VAL A 416 3.49 8.94 19.43
CA VAL A 416 2.70 8.48 20.59
C VAL A 416 3.34 8.89 21.93
N PHE A 417 4.69 9.05 21.96
CA PHE A 417 5.43 9.47 23.16
C PHE A 417 5.55 10.98 23.28
N LEU A 418 5.16 11.74 22.27
CA LEU A 418 5.24 13.18 22.29
C LEU A 418 3.97 13.79 22.91
N PRO A 419 4.07 14.95 23.57
CA PRO A 419 2.88 15.73 23.92
C PRO A 419 2.04 15.98 22.67
N GLY A 420 0.71 15.89 22.77
CA GLY A 420 -0.21 15.93 21.64
C GLY A 420 0.00 17.12 20.70
N GLY A 421 0.37 18.30 21.23
CA GLY A 421 0.68 19.48 20.43
C GLY A 421 1.97 19.34 19.62
N VAL A 422 2.98 18.69 20.15
CA VAL A 422 4.25 18.44 19.44
C VAL A 422 4.04 17.43 18.33
N ALA A 423 3.29 16.36 18.59
CA ALA A 423 2.92 15.37 17.57
C ALA A 423 2.21 16.04 16.38
N LEU A 424 1.19 16.87 16.65
CA LEU A 424 0.48 17.60 15.60
C LEU A 424 1.38 18.59 14.87
N GLY A 425 2.31 19.25 15.56
CA GLY A 425 3.31 20.11 14.95
C GLY A 425 4.20 19.35 13.95
N VAL A 426 4.61 18.13 14.29
CA VAL A 426 5.39 17.26 13.38
C VAL A 426 4.57 16.94 12.13
N TYR A 427 3.30 16.51 12.29
CA TYR A 427 2.41 16.27 11.15
C TYR A 427 2.25 17.52 10.27
N PHE A 428 2.04 18.70 10.87
CA PHE A 428 1.91 19.95 10.15
C PHE A 428 3.15 20.28 9.31
N VAL A 429 4.35 20.17 9.91
CA VAL A 429 5.62 20.44 9.20
C VAL A 429 5.81 19.48 8.02
N LEU A 430 5.53 18.19 8.20
CA LEU A 430 5.62 17.20 7.12
C LEU A 430 4.67 17.52 5.96
N GLN A 431 3.44 17.94 6.26
CA GLN A 431 2.48 18.37 5.25
C GLN A 431 2.93 19.60 4.49
N CYS A 432 3.51 20.59 5.18
CA CYS A 432 4.08 21.78 4.53
C CYS A 432 5.23 21.42 3.60
N ILE A 433 6.13 20.53 4.02
CA ILE A 433 7.23 20.03 3.18
C ILE A 433 6.69 19.33 1.94
N ALA A 434 5.68 18.45 2.11
CA ALA A 434 5.03 17.76 0.99
C ALA A 434 4.40 18.73 -0.01
N LEU A 435 3.70 19.76 0.48
CA LEU A 435 3.10 20.79 -0.37
C LEU A 435 4.18 21.57 -1.14
N ILE A 436 5.27 21.95 -0.48
CA ILE A 436 6.40 22.63 -1.14
C ILE A 436 7.04 21.74 -2.21
N LEU A 437 7.28 20.46 -1.92
CA LEU A 437 7.83 19.51 -2.88
C LEU A 437 6.90 19.34 -4.10
N LEU A 438 5.58 19.26 -3.85
CA LEU A 438 4.59 19.20 -4.91
C LEU A 438 4.67 20.42 -5.82
N LEU A 439 4.68 21.61 -5.25
CA LEU A 439 4.66 22.87 -6.01
C LEU A 439 5.98 23.16 -6.75
N VAL A 440 7.11 22.73 -6.20
CA VAL A 440 8.43 23.02 -6.78
C VAL A 440 8.88 21.97 -7.80
N ARG A 441 8.60 20.70 -7.53
CA ARG A 441 9.17 19.58 -8.32
C ARG A 441 8.20 18.97 -9.31
N LEU A 442 6.91 18.92 -8.99
CA LEU A 442 5.92 18.17 -9.76
C LEU A 442 5.02 18.99 -10.72
N PRO A 443 5.05 20.34 -10.81
CA PRO A 443 4.13 21.10 -11.67
C PRO A 443 4.28 20.76 -13.16
N HIS A 444 5.47 20.32 -13.56
CA HIS A 444 5.78 20.01 -14.97
C HIS A 444 5.34 18.60 -15.42
N GLU A 445 5.04 17.71 -14.47
CA GLU A 445 4.62 16.33 -14.74
C GLU A 445 3.11 16.19 -14.95
N TYR A 446 2.36 17.21 -14.50
CA TYR A 446 0.91 17.22 -14.52
C TYR A 446 0.33 18.18 -15.57
N ALA A 447 1.18 18.73 -16.43
CA ALA A 447 0.81 19.78 -17.37
C ALA A 447 0.09 19.27 -18.64
N GLU A 448 -0.32 17.99 -18.71
CA GLU A 448 -1.12 17.44 -19.81
C GLU A 448 -2.48 16.93 -19.37
#